data_8f8d34ada6576cf543bf494e1c3fd15e
#
_entry.id   8f8d34ada6576cf543bf494e1c3fd15e
#
_cell.length_a   1.000
_cell.length_b   1.000
_cell.length_c   1.000
_cell.angle_alpha   90.00
_cell.angle_beta   90.00
_cell.angle_gamma   90.00
#
_symmetry.space_group_name_H-M   'P 1'
#
loop_
_entity.id
_entity.type
_entity.pdbx_description
1 polymer ?
#
loop_
_entity_poly.entity_id
_entity_poly.type
_entity_poly.pdbx_seq_one_letter_code
_entity_poly.pdbx_strand_id
1 'polypeptide(L)'
;QEVHVVPSPDGFSMDGGGVMVADMDLGYYSRPQPGGTLLVGGVEPDCDPLEWLEDPDEGSPTPTVECFEAQVWRLARRLPDLAVPHRPTGLAGVYDVTPDWLPIYDRSSLDGFYLAIGTSGNQFKNAPLVGQMMLDLVDACETGHDHDADPVTTDCHHIGRTLNLGTFSRLRTEVASSGTVLG
;
A
#
# COMPACT_ATOMS: atom_id res chain seq x y z
N GLN A 1 7.56 -6.75 -2.52
CA GLN A 1 6.67 -7.22 -1.42
C GLN A 1 6.04 -8.54 -1.76
N GLU A 2 5.92 -9.40 -0.75
CA GLU A 2 5.32 -10.72 -0.89
C GLU A 2 4.09 -10.85 0.01
N VAL A 3 3.07 -11.53 -0.51
CA VAL A 3 1.89 -11.94 0.27
C VAL A 3 1.64 -13.42 0.06
N HIS A 4 1.23 -14.09 1.10
CA HIS A 4 1.05 -15.53 1.12
C HIS A 4 -0.41 -15.90 1.37
N VAL A 5 -0.81 -17.06 0.89
CA VAL A 5 -2.17 -17.59 1.08
C VAL A 5 -2.07 -18.90 1.83
N VAL A 6 -2.78 -19.00 2.95
CA VAL A 6 -2.83 -20.21 3.79
C VAL A 6 -4.27 -20.62 4.06
N PRO A 7 -4.56 -21.90 4.36
CA PRO A 7 -5.89 -22.31 4.79
C PRO A 7 -6.33 -21.54 6.03
N SER A 8 -7.58 -21.08 6.06
CA SER A 8 -8.14 -20.40 7.22
C SER A 8 -8.50 -21.43 8.31
N PRO A 9 -8.08 -21.21 9.56
CA PRO A 9 -8.62 -21.97 10.68
C PRO A 9 -10.11 -21.69 10.87
N ASP A 10 -10.79 -22.59 11.59
CA ASP A 10 -12.19 -22.41 11.94
C ASP A 10 -12.42 -21.09 12.68
N GLY A 11 -13.47 -20.37 12.27
CA GLY A 11 -13.82 -19.06 12.83
C GLY A 11 -13.07 -17.86 12.23
N PHE A 12 -12.06 -18.08 11.39
CA PHE A 12 -11.26 -17.00 10.76
C PHE A 12 -11.52 -16.84 9.26
N SER A 13 -12.42 -17.62 8.67
CA SER A 13 -12.86 -17.42 7.29
C SER A 13 -13.78 -16.18 7.17
N MET A 14 -13.99 -15.69 5.96
CA MET A 14 -14.93 -14.59 5.70
C MET A 14 -16.34 -14.93 6.22
N ASP A 15 -16.82 -16.12 5.93
CA ASP A 15 -18.13 -16.60 6.36
C ASP A 15 -18.19 -16.89 7.88
N GLY A 16 -17.04 -17.15 8.48
CA GLY A 16 -16.88 -17.39 9.92
C GLY A 16 -16.70 -16.13 10.76
N GLY A 17 -16.84 -14.93 10.16
CA GLY A 17 -16.68 -13.66 10.86
C GLY A 17 -15.23 -13.23 11.04
N GLY A 18 -14.31 -13.80 10.30
CA GLY A 18 -12.91 -13.39 10.30
C GLY A 18 -12.73 -11.92 9.90
N VAL A 19 -11.81 -11.24 10.55
CA VAL A 19 -11.50 -9.82 10.35
C VAL A 19 -10.06 -9.64 9.88
N MET A 20 -9.77 -8.49 9.29
CA MET A 20 -8.39 -8.09 9.04
C MET A 20 -7.70 -7.75 10.36
N VAL A 21 -6.50 -8.27 10.54
CA VAL A 21 -5.65 -8.02 11.71
C VAL A 21 -4.29 -7.55 11.22
N ALA A 22 -3.76 -6.48 11.82
CA ALA A 22 -2.35 -6.10 11.72
C ALA A 22 -1.72 -6.26 13.10
N ASP A 23 -0.76 -7.17 13.21
CA ASP A 23 0.00 -7.43 14.43
C ASP A 23 1.35 -6.70 14.34
N MET A 24 1.40 -5.52 14.93
CA MET A 24 2.59 -4.67 14.90
C MET A 24 3.72 -5.22 15.76
N ASP A 25 3.41 -6.05 16.77
CA ASP A 25 4.44 -6.67 17.64
C ASP A 25 5.18 -7.79 16.89
N LEU A 26 4.46 -8.54 16.04
CA LEU A 26 5.02 -9.65 15.27
C LEU A 26 5.36 -9.28 13.82
N GLY A 27 4.97 -8.11 13.35
CA GLY A 27 5.34 -7.61 12.04
C GLY A 27 4.60 -8.26 10.86
N TYR A 28 3.33 -8.64 11.02
CA TYR A 28 2.52 -9.19 9.95
C TYR A 28 1.11 -8.59 9.94
N TYR A 29 0.44 -8.69 8.82
CA TYR A 29 -1.01 -8.56 8.74
C TYR A 29 -1.64 -9.79 8.11
N SER A 30 -2.90 -10.03 8.43
CA SER A 30 -3.68 -11.09 7.80
C SER A 30 -5.12 -10.64 7.56
N ARG A 31 -5.73 -11.17 6.52
CA ARG A 31 -7.15 -10.98 6.24
C ARG A 31 -7.79 -12.22 5.62
N PRO A 32 -9.06 -12.51 5.96
CA PRO A 32 -9.78 -13.59 5.30
C PRO A 32 -10.01 -13.28 3.81
N GLN A 33 -10.03 -14.35 3.02
CA GLN A 33 -10.38 -14.32 1.61
C GLN A 33 -11.49 -15.30 1.29
N PRO A 34 -12.19 -15.14 0.15
CA PRO A 34 -13.09 -16.16 -0.37
C PRO A 34 -12.38 -17.52 -0.52
N GLY A 35 -13.13 -18.60 -0.34
CA GLY A 35 -12.60 -19.97 -0.48
C GLY A 35 -11.89 -20.51 0.76
N GLY A 36 -12.17 -19.97 1.95
CA GLY A 36 -11.67 -20.52 3.21
C GLY A 36 -10.16 -20.34 3.39
N THR A 37 -9.60 -19.23 2.92
CA THR A 37 -8.18 -18.91 3.04
C THR A 37 -7.94 -17.60 3.77
N LEU A 38 -6.73 -17.43 4.30
CA LEU A 38 -6.18 -16.17 4.80
C LEU A 38 -5.07 -15.69 3.87
N LEU A 39 -5.08 -14.40 3.56
CA LEU A 39 -3.92 -13.72 3.00
C LEU A 39 -3.07 -13.22 4.16
N VAL A 40 -1.76 -13.42 4.07
CA VAL A 40 -0.76 -13.00 5.05
C VAL A 40 0.29 -12.15 4.34
N GLY A 41 0.64 -11.02 4.94
CA GLY A 41 1.70 -10.14 4.44
C GLY A 41 2.50 -9.53 5.59
N GLY A 42 3.64 -8.95 5.28
CA GLY A 42 4.48 -8.23 6.24
C GLY A 42 4.05 -6.78 6.43
N VAL A 43 4.36 -6.22 7.60
CA VAL A 43 4.27 -4.78 7.89
C VAL A 43 5.67 -4.15 7.98
N GLU A 44 6.62 -4.74 7.28
CA GLU A 44 8.03 -4.33 7.18
C GLU A 44 8.69 -4.09 8.54
N PRO A 45 8.70 -5.07 9.45
CA PRO A 45 9.49 -4.94 10.68
C PRO A 45 11.00 -4.92 10.35
N ASP A 46 11.80 -4.32 11.21
CA ASP A 46 13.26 -4.17 11.00
C ASP A 46 13.98 -5.48 10.66
N CYS A 47 13.42 -6.63 11.08
CA CYS A 47 13.99 -7.96 10.79
C CYS A 47 13.63 -8.50 9.39
N ASP A 48 12.77 -7.82 8.66
CA ASP A 48 12.38 -8.17 7.28
C ASP A 48 12.76 -7.00 6.35
N PRO A 49 14.03 -6.84 5.98
CA PRO A 49 14.47 -5.72 5.16
C PRO A 49 13.76 -5.73 3.81
N LEU A 50 13.45 -4.54 3.31
CA LEU A 50 12.92 -4.37 1.96
C LEU A 50 14.01 -4.72 0.94
N GLU A 51 13.62 -5.44 -0.11
CA GLU A 51 14.44 -5.66 -1.28
C GLU A 51 14.18 -4.53 -2.28
N TRP A 52 15.23 -3.77 -2.59
CA TRP A 52 15.18 -2.69 -3.57
C TRP A 52 15.72 -3.18 -4.91
N LEU A 53 14.93 -3.02 -5.96
CA LEU A 53 15.30 -3.41 -7.32
C LEU A 53 15.72 -2.15 -8.11
N GLU A 54 16.81 -2.24 -8.85
CA GLU A 54 17.24 -1.19 -9.79
C GLU A 54 16.36 -1.22 -11.05
N ASP A 55 16.01 -2.41 -11.51
CA ASP A 55 15.10 -2.64 -12.62
C ASP A 55 13.83 -3.35 -12.13
N PRO A 56 12.65 -2.71 -12.19
CA PRO A 56 11.42 -3.33 -11.74
C PRO A 56 11.03 -4.58 -12.55
N ASP A 57 11.53 -4.73 -13.78
CA ASP A 57 11.27 -5.90 -14.62
C ASP A 57 12.05 -7.15 -14.14
N GLU A 58 13.04 -7.00 -13.28
CA GLU A 58 13.74 -8.11 -12.63
C GLU A 58 12.98 -8.70 -11.43
N GLY A 59 11.87 -8.09 -11.01
CA GLY A 59 11.05 -8.55 -9.90
C GLY A 59 10.44 -9.91 -10.15
N SER A 60 10.69 -10.89 -9.27
CA SER A 60 10.03 -12.20 -9.33
C SER A 60 8.56 -12.09 -8.90
N PRO A 61 7.61 -12.66 -9.67
CA PRO A 61 6.21 -12.75 -9.23
C PRO A 61 5.97 -13.90 -8.23
N THR A 62 7.00 -14.71 -7.95
CA THR A 62 6.90 -15.91 -7.11
C THR A 62 7.40 -15.61 -5.70
N PRO A 63 6.61 -15.91 -4.66
CA PRO A 63 7.05 -15.77 -3.28
C PRO A 63 8.25 -16.63 -2.95
N THR A 64 9.11 -16.12 -2.06
CA THR A 64 10.26 -16.85 -1.53
C THR A 64 9.86 -17.75 -0.34
N VAL A 65 10.66 -18.78 -0.09
CA VAL A 65 10.46 -19.65 1.08
C VAL A 65 10.75 -18.89 2.36
N GLU A 66 11.78 -18.07 2.36
CA GLU A 66 12.25 -17.29 3.50
C GLU A 66 11.18 -16.29 3.97
N CYS A 67 10.58 -15.54 3.05
CA CYS A 67 9.53 -14.59 3.39
C CYS A 67 8.24 -15.29 3.84
N PHE A 68 7.88 -16.40 3.16
CA PHE A 68 6.75 -17.24 3.54
C PHE A 68 6.92 -17.76 4.98
N GLU A 69 8.05 -18.37 5.30
CA GLU A 69 8.31 -18.88 6.65
C GLU A 69 8.25 -17.75 7.69
N ALA A 70 8.91 -16.64 7.44
CA ALA A 70 8.90 -15.51 8.36
C ALA A 70 7.47 -15.03 8.67
N GLN A 71 6.66 -14.76 7.68
CA GLN A 71 5.32 -14.19 7.85
C GLN A 71 4.32 -15.23 8.38
N VAL A 72 4.30 -16.43 7.82
CA VAL A 72 3.31 -17.46 8.20
C VAL A 72 3.58 -18.03 9.58
N TRP A 73 4.84 -18.23 9.98
CA TRP A 73 5.15 -18.66 11.34
C TRP A 73 4.84 -17.60 12.40
N ARG A 74 4.93 -16.31 12.08
CA ARG A 74 4.46 -15.23 12.95
C ARG A 74 2.95 -15.30 13.16
N LEU A 75 2.18 -15.50 12.08
CA LEU A 75 0.73 -15.72 12.17
C LEU A 75 0.41 -16.98 13.00
N ALA A 76 1.12 -18.07 12.81
CA ALA A 76 0.91 -19.32 13.55
C ALA A 76 1.11 -19.16 15.08
N ARG A 77 1.91 -18.20 15.51
CA ARG A 77 2.05 -17.87 16.95
C ARG A 77 0.77 -17.33 17.57
N ARG A 78 -0.11 -16.72 16.78
CA ARG A 78 -1.42 -16.21 17.21
C ARG A 78 -2.55 -17.19 16.92
N LEU A 79 -2.39 -18.02 15.91
CA LEU A 79 -3.37 -19.02 15.47
C LEU A 79 -2.78 -20.42 15.57
N PRO A 80 -2.82 -21.08 16.75
CA PRO A 80 -2.19 -22.38 16.97
C PRO A 80 -2.70 -23.49 16.04
N ASP A 81 -3.94 -23.38 15.58
CA ASP A 81 -4.59 -24.35 14.69
C ASP A 81 -4.37 -24.03 13.20
N LEU A 82 -3.48 -23.09 12.87
CA LEU A 82 -3.16 -22.75 11.50
C LEU A 82 -2.46 -23.92 10.81
N ALA A 83 -3.08 -24.42 9.74
CA ALA A 83 -2.46 -25.39 8.86
C ALA A 83 -1.42 -24.71 7.96
N VAL A 84 -0.14 -24.85 8.27
CA VAL A 84 0.95 -24.26 7.49
C VAL A 84 1.26 -25.16 6.27
N PRO A 85 1.09 -24.66 5.03
CA PRO A 85 1.43 -25.41 3.83
C PRO A 85 2.94 -25.71 3.73
N HIS A 86 3.28 -26.85 3.09
CA HIS A 86 4.68 -27.21 2.86
C HIS A 86 5.39 -26.37 1.79
N ARG A 87 4.65 -25.63 0.98
CA ARG A 87 5.18 -24.79 -0.08
C ARG A 87 4.55 -23.42 -0.04
N PRO A 88 5.31 -22.37 -0.32
CA PRO A 88 4.75 -21.04 -0.48
C PRO A 88 3.63 -21.03 -1.53
N THR A 89 2.56 -20.36 -1.21
CA THR A 89 1.48 -20.01 -2.14
C THR A 89 1.15 -18.55 -1.95
N GLY A 90 0.94 -17.82 -3.02
CA GLY A 90 0.71 -16.40 -2.96
C GLY A 90 1.27 -15.71 -4.18
N LEU A 91 1.67 -14.47 -4.02
CA LEU A 91 2.30 -13.68 -5.08
C LEU A 91 3.34 -12.72 -4.49
N ALA A 92 4.31 -12.39 -5.31
CA ALA A 92 5.21 -11.27 -5.08
C ALA A 92 4.90 -10.16 -6.08
N GLY A 93 5.12 -8.93 -5.69
CA GLY A 93 4.91 -7.76 -6.53
C GLY A 93 5.88 -6.64 -6.20
N VAL A 94 6.16 -5.85 -7.22
CA VAL A 94 6.96 -4.63 -7.10
C VAL A 94 6.03 -3.44 -7.06
N TYR A 95 6.32 -2.46 -6.23
CA TYR A 95 5.64 -1.18 -6.24
C TYR A 95 6.63 -0.03 -6.05
N ASP A 96 6.28 1.11 -6.59
CA ASP A 96 7.04 2.33 -6.49
C ASP A 96 6.94 2.92 -5.08
N VAL A 97 8.07 3.38 -4.54
CA VAL A 97 8.14 3.97 -3.20
C VAL A 97 8.80 5.34 -3.29
N THR A 98 8.15 6.34 -2.71
CA THR A 98 8.76 7.67 -2.52
C THR A 98 9.60 7.69 -1.25
N PRO A 99 10.57 8.61 -1.12
CA PRO A 99 11.42 8.68 0.07
C PRO A 99 10.65 8.83 1.38
N ASP A 100 9.51 9.53 1.35
CA ASP A 100 8.64 9.78 2.51
C ASP A 100 7.39 8.89 2.54
N TRP A 101 7.30 7.88 1.66
CA TRP A 101 6.16 6.97 1.54
C TRP A 101 4.81 7.63 1.21
N LEU A 102 4.79 8.94 0.94
CA LEU A 102 3.61 9.64 0.46
C LEU A 102 3.57 9.65 -1.07
N PRO A 103 2.40 9.47 -1.68
CA PRO A 103 2.28 9.49 -3.14
C PRO A 103 2.56 10.90 -3.70
N ILE A 104 2.78 10.95 -5.00
CA ILE A 104 2.88 12.18 -5.77
C ILE A 104 1.64 12.29 -6.65
N TYR A 105 0.80 13.30 -6.38
CA TYR A 105 -0.35 13.70 -7.18
C TYR A 105 -0.11 15.14 -7.62
N ASP A 106 0.43 15.32 -8.83
CA ASP A 106 0.95 16.61 -9.26
C ASP A 106 0.95 16.76 -10.78
N ARG A 107 1.19 17.97 -11.24
CA ARG A 107 1.64 18.22 -12.62
C ARG A 107 3.14 17.91 -12.74
N SER A 108 3.60 17.61 -13.94
CA SER A 108 5.03 17.56 -14.22
C SER A 108 5.56 18.93 -14.69
N SER A 109 6.84 19.01 -15.02
CA SER A 109 7.42 20.18 -15.70
C SER A 109 7.07 20.26 -17.19
N LEU A 110 6.45 19.20 -17.73
CA LEU A 110 5.98 19.14 -19.12
C LEU A 110 4.49 19.47 -19.16
N ASP A 111 4.11 20.45 -19.98
CA ASP A 111 2.71 20.86 -20.12
C ASP A 111 1.81 19.68 -20.55
N GLY A 112 0.67 19.56 -19.88
CA GLY A 112 -0.30 18.48 -20.13
C GLY A 112 0.12 17.10 -19.61
N PHE A 113 1.22 16.98 -18.87
CA PHE A 113 1.66 15.71 -18.28
C PHE A 113 1.52 15.75 -16.76
N TYR A 114 0.58 14.95 -16.25
CA TYR A 114 0.23 14.85 -14.83
C TYR A 114 0.70 13.54 -14.23
N LEU A 115 0.92 13.54 -12.90
CA LEU A 115 1.52 12.45 -12.14
C LEU A 115 0.55 11.93 -11.08
N ALA A 116 0.36 10.63 -11.05
CA ALA A 116 -0.28 9.91 -9.94
C ALA A 116 0.55 8.65 -9.68
N ILE A 117 1.65 8.79 -8.94
CA ILE A 117 2.72 7.79 -8.76
C ILE A 117 3.18 7.74 -7.32
N GLY A 118 4.13 6.86 -7.01
CA GLY A 118 4.70 6.72 -5.68
C GLY A 118 3.68 6.16 -4.69
N THR A 119 2.96 5.13 -5.08
CA THR A 119 1.84 4.60 -4.29
C THR A 119 2.27 3.94 -2.99
N SER A 120 3.54 3.57 -2.88
CA SER A 120 4.16 2.94 -1.70
C SER A 120 3.33 1.76 -1.15
N GLY A 121 2.63 1.04 -2.06
CA GLY A 121 1.84 -0.15 -1.76
C GLY A 121 0.50 0.07 -1.04
N ASN A 122 0.09 1.31 -0.74
CA ASN A 122 -1.05 1.54 0.17
C ASN A 122 -2.20 2.39 -0.40
N GLN A 123 -2.17 2.81 -1.67
CA GLN A 123 -3.10 3.82 -2.21
C GLN A 123 -4.41 3.26 -2.80
N PHE A 124 -4.59 1.95 -2.92
CA PHE A 124 -5.82 1.38 -3.49
C PHE A 124 -7.10 1.89 -2.79
N LYS A 125 -7.06 2.00 -1.46
CA LYS A 125 -8.18 2.51 -0.64
C LYS A 125 -8.53 3.97 -0.94
N ASN A 126 -7.58 4.76 -1.43
CA ASN A 126 -7.72 6.19 -1.68
C ASN A 126 -8.14 6.50 -3.13
N ALA A 127 -8.20 5.51 -4.03
CA ALA A 127 -8.43 5.70 -5.46
C ALA A 127 -9.61 6.62 -5.81
N PRO A 128 -10.80 6.53 -5.16
CA PRO A 128 -11.90 7.43 -5.48
C PRO A 128 -11.59 8.91 -5.17
N LEU A 129 -10.93 9.17 -4.05
CA LEU A 129 -10.53 10.52 -3.68
C LEU A 129 -9.39 11.04 -4.56
N VAL A 130 -8.43 10.17 -4.88
CA VAL A 130 -7.34 10.50 -5.81
C VAL A 130 -7.90 10.90 -7.18
N GLY A 131 -8.91 10.19 -7.68
CA GLY A 131 -9.60 10.57 -8.92
C GLY A 131 -10.17 11.99 -8.88
N GLN A 132 -10.80 12.39 -7.76
CA GLN A 132 -11.31 13.76 -7.58
C GLN A 132 -10.16 14.78 -7.49
N MET A 133 -9.12 14.48 -6.73
CA MET A 133 -7.94 15.36 -6.60
C MET A 133 -7.27 15.61 -7.96
N MET A 134 -7.09 14.54 -8.76
CA MET A 134 -6.51 14.68 -10.09
C MET A 134 -7.42 15.45 -11.05
N LEU A 135 -8.74 15.31 -10.96
CA LEU A 135 -9.67 16.11 -11.75
C LEU A 135 -9.52 17.60 -11.42
N ASP A 136 -9.58 17.96 -10.13
CA ASP A 136 -9.47 19.34 -9.69
C ASP A 136 -8.11 19.96 -10.10
N LEU A 137 -7.03 19.16 -9.99
CA LEU A 137 -5.68 19.58 -10.40
C LEU A 137 -5.61 19.86 -11.91
N VAL A 138 -6.08 18.91 -12.71
CA VAL A 138 -6.05 19.03 -14.19
C VAL A 138 -6.89 20.21 -14.63
N ASP A 139 -8.13 20.33 -14.16
CA ASP A 139 -9.02 21.44 -14.53
C ASP A 139 -8.44 22.81 -14.18
N ALA A 140 -7.83 22.93 -13.01
CA ALA A 140 -7.18 24.19 -12.60
C ALA A 140 -5.97 24.51 -13.50
N CYS A 141 -5.06 23.55 -13.70
CA CYS A 141 -3.84 23.76 -14.48
C CYS A 141 -4.15 24.05 -15.96
N GLU A 142 -5.11 23.33 -16.58
CA GLU A 142 -5.52 23.55 -17.97
C GLU A 142 -6.21 24.91 -18.18
N THR A 143 -6.71 25.54 -17.11
CA THR A 143 -7.25 26.91 -17.13
C THR A 143 -6.21 27.98 -16.77
N GLY A 144 -4.95 27.61 -16.59
CA GLY A 144 -3.82 28.51 -16.38
C GLY A 144 -3.48 28.78 -14.91
N HIS A 145 -4.00 27.99 -13.98
CA HIS A 145 -3.63 28.09 -12.57
C HIS A 145 -2.20 27.56 -12.32
N ASP A 146 -1.40 28.30 -11.58
CA ASP A 146 -0.04 27.89 -11.22
C ASP A 146 -0.05 27.12 -9.89
N HIS A 147 -0.20 25.79 -9.99
CA HIS A 147 -0.20 24.87 -8.84
C HIS A 147 1.09 24.92 -8.03
N ASP A 148 2.24 25.23 -8.64
CA ASP A 148 3.52 25.27 -7.94
C ASP A 148 3.61 26.51 -7.02
N ALA A 149 2.99 27.62 -7.42
CA ALA A 149 2.95 28.85 -6.63
C ALA A 149 1.78 28.90 -5.64
N ASP A 150 0.63 28.34 -6.03
CA ASP A 150 -0.60 28.32 -5.23
C ASP A 150 -1.24 26.92 -5.36
N PRO A 151 -0.97 26.00 -4.43
CA PRO A 151 -1.44 24.64 -4.55
C PRO A 151 -2.95 24.49 -4.60
N VAL A 152 -3.44 23.76 -5.60
CA VAL A 152 -4.85 23.41 -5.77
C VAL A 152 -5.38 22.72 -4.54
N THR A 153 -6.65 22.94 -4.22
CA THR A 153 -7.35 22.28 -3.10
C THR A 153 -8.52 21.45 -3.62
N THR A 154 -8.82 20.36 -2.94
CA THR A 154 -9.95 19.48 -3.21
C THR A 154 -10.90 19.42 -2.00
N ASP A 155 -12.19 19.61 -2.24
CA ASP A 155 -13.19 19.53 -1.19
C ASP A 155 -13.68 18.09 -0.96
N CYS A 156 -13.45 17.60 0.25
CA CYS A 156 -13.94 16.29 0.72
C CYS A 156 -15.30 16.48 1.38
N HIS A 157 -16.38 16.60 0.59
CA HIS A 157 -17.72 16.93 1.06
C HIS A 157 -18.25 15.98 2.14
N HIS A 158 -17.96 14.68 2.05
CA HIS A 158 -18.44 13.66 3.00
C HIS A 158 -17.90 13.82 4.42
N ILE A 159 -16.74 14.46 4.57
CA ILE A 159 -16.09 14.68 5.88
C ILE A 159 -15.96 16.16 6.24
N GLY A 160 -16.46 17.06 5.39
CA GLY A 160 -16.41 18.51 5.59
C GLY A 160 -14.97 19.05 5.71
N ARG A 161 -14.05 18.53 4.92
CA ARG A 161 -12.63 18.93 4.91
C ARG A 161 -12.20 19.31 3.51
N THR A 162 -11.27 20.26 3.44
CA THR A 162 -10.56 20.61 2.22
C THR A 162 -9.14 20.10 2.31
N LEU A 163 -8.68 19.39 1.29
CA LEU A 163 -7.30 18.91 1.17
C LEU A 163 -6.49 19.88 0.31
N ASN A 164 -5.29 20.18 0.75
CA ASN A 164 -4.33 20.95 -0.02
C ASN A 164 -3.40 19.96 -0.77
N LEU A 165 -3.42 20.01 -2.11
CA LEU A 165 -2.64 19.09 -2.95
C LEU A 165 -1.13 19.36 -2.89
N GLY A 166 -0.70 20.50 -2.39
CA GLY A 166 0.71 20.77 -2.12
C GLY A 166 1.36 19.75 -1.19
N THR A 167 0.56 19.06 -0.35
CA THR A 167 1.04 17.93 0.45
C THR A 167 1.55 16.76 -0.41
N PHE A 168 1.02 16.61 -1.63
CA PHE A 168 1.38 15.55 -2.57
C PHE A 168 2.22 16.06 -3.74
N SER A 169 2.70 17.30 -3.66
CA SER A 169 3.52 17.90 -4.72
C SER A 169 4.86 17.21 -4.86
N ARG A 170 5.35 17.12 -6.10
CA ARG A 170 6.73 16.69 -6.42
C ARG A 170 7.79 17.64 -5.83
N LEU A 171 7.41 18.87 -5.49
CA LEU A 171 8.27 19.90 -4.90
C LEU A 171 8.16 19.98 -3.38
N ARG A 172 7.38 19.11 -2.75
CA ARG A 172 7.22 19.12 -1.28
C ARG A 172 8.52 18.82 -0.56
N THR A 173 8.66 19.33 0.62
CA THR A 173 9.67 18.86 1.55
C THR A 173 9.23 17.49 2.09
N GLU A 174 10.13 16.51 2.08
CA GLU A 174 9.87 15.18 2.66
C GLU A 174 9.39 15.30 4.10
N VAL A 175 8.37 14.53 4.43
CA VAL A 175 7.82 14.46 5.78
C VAL A 175 8.18 13.13 6.44
N ALA A 176 8.31 13.15 7.76
CA ALA A 176 8.53 11.91 8.49
C ALA A 176 7.26 11.04 8.41
N SER A 177 7.41 9.82 7.92
CA SER A 177 6.35 8.82 7.83
C SER A 177 6.73 7.55 8.60
N SER A 178 5.82 6.58 8.68
CA SER A 178 6.12 5.27 9.28
C SER A 178 7.12 4.45 8.48
N GLY A 179 7.31 4.75 7.20
CA GLY A 179 8.12 3.96 6.28
C GLY A 179 7.55 2.58 5.99
N THR A 180 6.23 2.40 6.10
CA THR A 180 5.57 1.11 5.91
C THR A 180 4.34 1.22 5.01
N VAL A 181 3.88 0.09 4.46
CA VAL A 181 2.64 -0.01 3.66
C VAL A 181 1.36 0.33 4.43
N LEU A 182 1.43 0.44 5.73
CA LEU A 182 0.27 0.82 6.54
C LEU A 182 0.07 2.34 6.61
N GLY A 183 1.07 3.14 6.23
CA GLY A 183 1.03 4.60 6.15
C GLY A 183 1.51 5.30 7.39
#